data_f39694b652edd5b62166eac5bba1d2e7
#
_entry.id   f39694b652edd5b62166eac5bba1d2e7
#
_cell.length_a   1.000
_cell.length_b   1.000
_cell.length_c   1.000
_cell.angle_alpha   90.00
_cell.angle_beta   90.00
_cell.angle_gamma   90.00
#
_symmetry.space_group_name_H-M   'P 1'
#
loop_
_entity.id
_entity.type
_entity.pdbx_description
1 polymer ?
#
loop_
_entity_poly.entity_id
_entity_poly.type
_entity_poly.pdbx_seq_one_letter_code
_entity_poly.pdbx_strand_id
1 'polypeptide(L)'
;MDAKHALFKAAMMLALAGACGAAEFTAQQSAAASYDVFRNGWRVAVVSETFEARDGAYRIVSESRAVGLLAVLEKHTLRFVSSGALTPLGLRPQRFEGKRGDADSRQVRADFDWEAGQLTIVHDGRTETFALPPGTQDRISSMYQFMFLPRETLQQFEFSMTNGRKLDHYLYTVQPGGDLETRLGPMATLHLVKQHRADESGAEIWLAPQYRFLPVRLLIQEEDGTRYEQVITRLEFKGP
;
A
#
# COMPACT_ATOMS: atom_id res chain seq x y z
N MET A 1 -46.39 51.05 0.36
CA MET A 1 -47.36 50.09 -0.14
C MET A 1 -46.69 49.37 -1.31
N ASP A 2 -46.26 48.11 -1.36
CA ASP A 2 -46.10 47.07 -0.36
C ASP A 2 -44.96 46.16 -0.87
N ALA A 3 -43.95 46.02 -0.04
CA ALA A 3 -42.87 45.09 -0.24
C ALA A 3 -43.28 43.74 0.36
N LYS A 4 -43.75 42.81 -0.47
CA LYS A 4 -43.93 41.40 -0.14
C LYS A 4 -44.29 40.68 -1.44
N HIS A 5 -43.32 40.03 -2.10
CA HIS A 5 -43.48 38.86 -2.97
C HIS A 5 -42.16 38.62 -3.77
N ALA A 6 -41.08 38.36 -3.08
CA ALA A 6 -39.86 37.87 -3.72
C ALA A 6 -39.08 36.96 -2.78
N LEU A 7 -39.72 35.94 -2.24
CA LEU A 7 -39.05 34.92 -1.42
C LEU A 7 -39.83 33.61 -1.57
N PHE A 8 -39.59 32.90 -2.67
CA PHE A 8 -39.94 31.46 -2.79
C PHE A 8 -39.58 30.95 -4.20
N LYS A 9 -38.31 30.78 -4.51
CA LYS A 9 -37.82 29.92 -5.59
C LYS A 9 -36.30 29.82 -5.55
N ALA A 10 -35.75 29.21 -4.52
CA ALA A 10 -34.33 28.79 -4.50
C ALA A 10 -34.12 27.66 -3.46
N ALA A 11 -34.83 26.55 -3.68
CA ALA A 11 -34.58 25.36 -2.88
C ALA A 11 -35.08 24.14 -3.65
N MET A 12 -34.39 23.75 -4.73
CA MET A 12 -34.49 22.38 -5.29
C MET A 12 -33.50 22.19 -6.44
N MET A 13 -32.23 22.09 -6.11
CA MET A 13 -31.21 21.51 -6.97
C MET A 13 -29.95 21.24 -6.13
N LEU A 14 -30.02 20.30 -5.23
CA LEU A 14 -28.82 19.71 -4.60
C LEU A 14 -29.16 18.33 -4.05
N ALA A 15 -29.35 17.35 -4.92
CA ALA A 15 -29.44 15.95 -4.52
C ALA A 15 -29.30 15.03 -5.74
N LEU A 16 -28.16 15.04 -6.42
CA LEU A 16 -27.85 14.01 -7.44
C LEU A 16 -26.33 13.82 -7.64
N ALA A 17 -25.49 14.10 -6.66
CA ALA A 17 -24.05 13.86 -6.76
C ALA A 17 -23.53 12.76 -5.80
N GLY A 18 -24.42 12.03 -5.12
CA GLY A 18 -24.04 11.09 -4.07
C GLY A 18 -24.08 9.60 -4.41
N ALA A 19 -24.56 9.20 -5.59
CA ALA A 19 -24.84 7.78 -5.85
C ALA A 19 -23.77 7.03 -6.67
N CYS A 20 -22.82 7.71 -7.29
CA CYS A 20 -21.82 7.05 -8.16
C CYS A 20 -20.61 6.52 -7.41
N GLY A 21 -20.26 7.08 -6.25
CA GLY A 21 -19.08 6.66 -5.48
C GLY A 21 -19.28 5.41 -4.62
N ALA A 22 -20.49 5.13 -4.18
CA ALA A 22 -20.78 4.00 -3.29
C ALA A 22 -20.83 2.64 -4.02
N ALA A 23 -21.19 2.63 -5.30
CA ALA A 23 -21.29 1.39 -6.07
C ALA A 23 -19.92 0.81 -6.47
N GLU A 24 -18.88 1.63 -6.67
CA GLU A 24 -17.54 1.16 -6.98
C GLU A 24 -16.84 0.48 -5.78
N PHE A 25 -17.23 0.84 -4.54
CA PHE A 25 -16.63 0.26 -3.33
C PHE A 25 -17.23 -1.08 -2.91
N THR A 26 -18.41 -1.45 -3.43
CA THR A 26 -19.05 -2.74 -3.10
C THR A 26 -18.76 -3.83 -4.13
N ALA A 27 -18.24 -3.47 -5.31
CA ALA A 27 -17.90 -4.46 -6.32
C ALA A 27 -16.69 -5.31 -5.88
N GLN A 28 -16.77 -6.61 -6.15
CA GLN A 28 -15.65 -7.51 -5.92
C GLN A 28 -14.46 -7.12 -6.80
N GLN A 29 -13.32 -6.86 -6.20
CA GLN A 29 -12.07 -6.53 -6.88
C GLN A 29 -10.99 -7.50 -6.45
N SER A 30 -10.14 -7.90 -7.38
CA SER A 30 -8.95 -8.66 -7.04
C SER A 30 -7.78 -8.30 -7.95
N ALA A 31 -6.57 -8.37 -7.39
CA ALA A 31 -5.34 -8.28 -8.14
C ALA A 31 -4.39 -9.39 -7.70
N ALA A 32 -3.67 -9.96 -8.66
CA ALA A 32 -2.57 -10.88 -8.40
C ALA A 32 -1.33 -10.33 -9.10
N ALA A 33 -0.27 -10.09 -8.34
CA ALA A 33 0.98 -9.56 -8.85
C ALA A 33 2.15 -10.47 -8.47
N SER A 34 3.17 -10.53 -9.33
CA SER A 34 4.44 -11.17 -9.00
C SER A 34 5.59 -10.23 -9.32
N TYR A 35 6.63 -10.32 -8.52
CA TYR A 35 7.81 -9.45 -8.63
C TYR A 35 9.08 -10.27 -8.51
N ASP A 36 10.11 -9.91 -9.27
CA ASP A 36 11.48 -10.29 -8.99
C ASP A 36 12.10 -9.30 -8.01
N VAL A 37 12.85 -9.80 -7.04
CA VAL A 37 13.59 -8.99 -6.08
C VAL A 37 15.08 -9.15 -6.32
N PHE A 38 15.75 -8.01 -6.43
CA PHE A 38 17.20 -7.93 -6.62
C PHE A 38 17.85 -7.30 -5.39
N ARG A 39 19.04 -7.78 -5.04
CA ARG A 39 19.93 -7.13 -4.08
C ARG A 39 21.23 -6.80 -4.80
N ASN A 40 21.58 -5.53 -4.88
CA ASN A 40 22.75 -5.03 -5.61
C ASN A 40 22.85 -5.60 -7.05
N GLY A 41 21.70 -5.68 -7.76
CA GLY A 41 21.59 -6.22 -9.11
C GLY A 41 21.48 -7.74 -9.22
N TRP A 42 21.67 -8.51 -8.14
CA TRP A 42 21.52 -9.96 -8.14
C TRP A 42 20.10 -10.36 -7.75
N ARG A 43 19.45 -11.17 -8.56
CA ARG A 43 18.12 -11.69 -8.26
C ARG A 43 18.19 -12.64 -7.06
N VAL A 44 17.50 -12.28 -5.98
CA VAL A 44 17.59 -12.98 -4.69
C VAL A 44 16.27 -13.60 -4.23
N ALA A 45 15.14 -13.09 -4.70
CA ALA A 45 13.83 -13.60 -4.32
C ALA A 45 12.77 -13.36 -5.40
N VAL A 46 11.63 -14.02 -5.23
CA VAL A 46 10.37 -13.76 -5.91
C VAL A 46 9.32 -13.44 -4.86
N VAL A 47 8.52 -12.41 -5.11
CA VAL A 47 7.35 -12.06 -4.33
C VAL A 47 6.10 -12.35 -5.14
N SER A 48 5.11 -12.99 -4.52
CA SER A 48 3.77 -13.18 -5.06
C SER A 48 2.77 -12.53 -4.13
N GLU A 49 1.90 -11.69 -4.68
CA GLU A 49 0.92 -10.94 -3.92
C GLU A 49 -0.49 -11.17 -4.47
N THR A 50 -1.45 -11.26 -3.57
CA THR A 50 -2.87 -11.25 -3.90
C THR A 50 -3.57 -10.19 -3.07
N PHE A 51 -4.40 -9.40 -3.74
CA PHE A 51 -5.32 -8.45 -3.16
C PHE A 51 -6.73 -8.90 -3.47
N GLU A 52 -7.60 -8.94 -2.48
CA GLU A 52 -9.01 -9.23 -2.60
C GLU A 52 -9.81 -8.20 -1.81
N ALA A 53 -10.80 -7.58 -2.44
CA ALA A 53 -11.76 -6.71 -1.78
C ALA A 53 -13.18 -7.17 -2.12
N ARG A 54 -13.99 -7.35 -1.07
CA ARG A 54 -15.37 -7.81 -1.19
C ARG A 54 -16.17 -7.38 0.03
N ASP A 55 -17.42 -6.96 -0.18
CA ASP A 55 -18.39 -6.67 0.88
C ASP A 55 -17.86 -5.65 1.92
N GLY A 56 -17.11 -4.63 1.46
CA GLY A 56 -16.54 -3.60 2.34
C GLY A 56 -15.32 -4.03 3.16
N ALA A 57 -14.79 -5.23 2.91
CA ALA A 57 -13.56 -5.73 3.53
C ALA A 57 -12.47 -5.97 2.49
N TYR A 58 -11.22 -5.97 2.91
CA TYR A 58 -10.10 -6.37 2.08
C TYR A 58 -9.18 -7.37 2.79
N ARG A 59 -8.45 -8.11 1.98
CA ARG A 59 -7.34 -8.98 2.39
C ARG A 59 -6.22 -8.91 1.38
N ILE A 60 -4.99 -8.72 1.86
CA ILE A 60 -3.76 -8.77 1.06
C ILE A 60 -2.87 -9.87 1.64
N VAL A 61 -2.32 -10.70 0.77
CA VAL A 61 -1.32 -11.71 1.12
C VAL A 61 -0.10 -11.48 0.25
N SER A 62 1.07 -11.35 0.87
CA SER A 62 2.36 -11.22 0.20
C SER A 62 3.27 -12.36 0.66
N GLU A 63 3.77 -13.17 -0.28
CA GLU A 63 4.68 -14.28 -0.02
C GLU A 63 5.99 -14.09 -0.77
N SER A 64 7.10 -14.11 -0.04
CA SER A 64 8.44 -13.99 -0.60
C SER A 64 9.22 -15.29 -0.40
N ARG A 65 9.84 -15.76 -1.48
CA ARG A 65 10.70 -16.95 -1.47
C ARG A 65 12.05 -16.61 -2.06
N ALA A 66 13.11 -17.04 -1.39
CA ALA A 66 14.46 -16.92 -1.91
C ALA A 66 14.63 -17.75 -3.20
N VAL A 67 15.51 -17.28 -4.11
CA VAL A 67 15.85 -17.98 -5.36
C VAL A 67 17.37 -18.08 -5.52
N GLY A 68 17.81 -18.93 -6.46
CA GLY A 68 19.22 -19.14 -6.75
C GLY A 68 19.97 -19.73 -5.54
N LEU A 69 21.20 -19.30 -5.31
CA LEU A 69 22.03 -19.78 -4.19
C LEU A 69 21.41 -19.50 -2.82
N LEU A 70 20.67 -18.41 -2.68
CA LEU A 70 20.00 -18.09 -1.41
C LEU A 70 18.89 -19.08 -1.06
N ALA A 71 18.24 -19.73 -2.02
CA ALA A 71 17.24 -20.76 -1.76
C ALA A 71 17.77 -22.00 -1.03
N VAL A 72 19.09 -22.24 -1.12
CA VAL A 72 19.75 -23.33 -0.38
C VAL A 72 19.92 -23.00 1.09
N LEU A 73 20.18 -21.72 1.40
CA LEU A 73 20.43 -21.23 2.74
C LEU A 73 19.12 -20.82 3.44
N GLU A 74 18.20 -20.23 2.70
CA GLU A 74 16.92 -19.71 3.22
C GLU A 74 15.76 -20.49 2.58
N LYS A 75 15.30 -21.54 3.26
CA LYS A 75 14.21 -22.41 2.81
C LYS A 75 12.83 -21.89 3.20
N HIS A 76 12.77 -20.93 4.10
CA HIS A 76 11.50 -20.45 4.64
C HIS A 76 10.87 -19.37 3.75
N THR A 77 9.58 -19.49 3.55
CA THR A 77 8.76 -18.43 2.95
C THR A 77 8.53 -17.33 3.99
N LEU A 78 8.76 -16.09 3.61
CA LEU A 78 8.33 -14.93 4.38
C LEU A 78 6.91 -14.56 3.89
N ARG A 79 5.95 -14.60 4.80
CA ARG A 79 4.55 -14.33 4.49
C ARG A 79 4.02 -13.19 5.33
N PHE A 80 3.42 -12.21 4.66
CA PHE A 80 2.68 -11.11 5.28
C PHE A 80 1.20 -11.17 4.90
N VAL A 81 0.35 -10.77 5.83
CA VAL A 81 -1.08 -10.64 5.62
C VAL A 81 -1.53 -9.32 6.21
N SER A 82 -2.27 -8.54 5.42
CA SER A 82 -3.00 -7.36 5.86
C SER A 82 -4.48 -7.58 5.63
N SER A 83 -5.32 -7.20 6.57
CA SER A 83 -6.77 -7.27 6.44
C SER A 83 -7.43 -6.11 7.17
N GLY A 84 -8.59 -5.70 6.68
CA GLY A 84 -9.32 -4.58 7.26
C GLY A 84 -10.55 -4.20 6.43
N ALA A 85 -11.01 -3.00 6.64
CA ALA A 85 -12.16 -2.43 5.94
C ALA A 85 -11.73 -1.67 4.67
N LEU A 86 -12.57 -1.74 3.65
CA LEU A 86 -12.52 -0.86 2.48
C LEU A 86 -13.46 0.32 2.73
N THR A 87 -12.92 1.53 2.65
CA THR A 87 -13.64 2.78 2.92
C THR A 87 -13.61 3.69 1.70
N PRO A 88 -14.40 4.76 1.65
CA PRO A 88 -14.30 5.79 0.59
C PRO A 88 -12.91 6.43 0.47
N LEU A 89 -12.09 6.39 1.54
CA LEU A 89 -10.71 6.89 1.57
C LEU A 89 -9.67 5.79 1.25
N GLY A 90 -10.11 4.58 0.88
CA GLY A 90 -9.27 3.43 0.59
C GLY A 90 -9.19 2.43 1.74
N LEU A 91 -8.03 1.82 1.90
CA LEU A 91 -7.81 0.75 2.84
C LEU A 91 -7.69 1.27 4.28
N ARG A 92 -8.40 0.64 5.19
CA ARG A 92 -8.34 0.89 6.63
C ARG A 92 -7.93 -0.40 7.34
N PRO A 93 -6.62 -0.63 7.56
CA PRO A 93 -6.12 -1.84 8.18
C PRO A 93 -6.73 -2.05 9.57
N GLN A 94 -7.03 -3.30 9.91
CA GLN A 94 -7.43 -3.73 11.25
C GLN A 94 -6.39 -4.65 11.84
N ARG A 95 -5.74 -5.46 10.97
CA ARG A 95 -4.69 -6.38 11.40
C ARG A 95 -3.63 -6.55 10.31
N PHE A 96 -2.39 -6.54 10.74
CA PHE A 96 -1.22 -6.93 9.96
C PHE A 96 -0.46 -8.04 10.69
N GLU A 97 -0.06 -9.07 9.95
CA GLU A 97 0.71 -10.19 10.47
C GLU A 97 1.84 -10.53 9.52
N GLY A 98 3.00 -10.88 10.07
CA GLY A 98 4.16 -11.34 9.31
C GLY A 98 4.81 -12.52 10.00
N LYS A 99 5.18 -13.54 9.20
CA LYS A 99 5.90 -14.71 9.71
C LYS A 99 6.92 -15.22 8.72
N ARG A 100 8.00 -15.83 9.25
CA ARG A 100 9.00 -16.54 8.48
C ARG A 100 9.01 -18.01 8.90
N GLY A 101 8.56 -18.89 8.01
CA GLY A 101 8.36 -20.31 8.32
C GLY A 101 7.33 -20.50 9.42
N ASP A 102 7.48 -21.56 10.21
CA ASP A 102 6.55 -21.94 11.28
C ASP A 102 7.01 -21.51 12.67
N ALA A 103 8.14 -20.81 12.79
CA ALA A 103 8.68 -20.41 14.09
C ALA A 103 7.95 -19.18 14.67
N ASP A 104 7.34 -19.32 15.84
CA ASP A 104 6.63 -18.25 16.54
C ASP A 104 7.53 -17.07 16.93
N SER A 105 8.81 -17.32 17.19
CA SER A 105 9.79 -16.28 17.58
C SER A 105 10.12 -15.26 16.49
N ARG A 106 9.67 -15.47 15.26
CA ARG A 106 9.89 -14.56 14.11
C ARG A 106 8.60 -13.98 13.57
N GLN A 107 7.57 -13.95 14.41
CA GLN A 107 6.29 -13.35 14.05
C GLN A 107 6.26 -11.88 14.43
N VAL A 108 5.57 -11.10 13.63
CA VAL A 108 5.20 -9.72 13.94
C VAL A 108 3.69 -9.58 13.76
N ARG A 109 3.05 -8.78 14.61
CA ARG A 109 1.64 -8.46 14.50
C ARG A 109 1.42 -6.99 14.84
N ALA A 110 0.51 -6.36 14.11
CA ALA A 110 -0.01 -5.04 14.44
C ALA A 110 -1.54 -5.07 14.41
N ASP A 111 -2.17 -4.66 15.50
CA ASP A 111 -3.61 -4.51 15.64
C ASP A 111 -3.96 -3.02 15.69
N PHE A 112 -4.88 -2.59 14.83
CA PHE A 112 -5.29 -1.20 14.66
C PHE A 112 -6.68 -0.99 15.30
N ASP A 113 -6.71 -0.34 16.45
CA ASP A 113 -7.95 0.08 17.11
C ASP A 113 -8.26 1.53 16.74
N TRP A 114 -9.09 1.70 15.72
CA TRP A 114 -9.47 3.00 15.20
C TRP A 114 -10.43 3.76 16.12
N GLU A 115 -11.18 3.07 16.98
CA GLU A 115 -12.10 3.70 17.93
C GLU A 115 -11.33 4.26 19.11
N ALA A 116 -10.39 3.48 19.64
CA ALA A 116 -9.51 3.94 20.71
C ALA A 116 -8.35 4.83 20.22
N GLY A 117 -8.13 4.93 18.89
CA GLY A 117 -7.00 5.67 18.33
C GLY A 117 -5.64 5.05 18.69
N GLN A 118 -5.56 3.71 18.75
CA GLN A 118 -4.43 3.00 19.28
C GLN A 118 -3.93 1.93 18.30
N LEU A 119 -2.59 1.87 18.11
CA LEU A 119 -1.89 0.82 17.39
C LEU A 119 -1.11 -0.04 18.38
N THR A 120 -1.39 -1.33 18.43
CA THR A 120 -0.65 -2.29 19.24
C THR A 120 0.25 -3.15 18.35
N ILE A 121 1.55 -3.13 18.60
CA ILE A 121 2.55 -3.92 17.86
C ILE A 121 3.11 -5.00 18.78
N VAL A 122 3.15 -6.24 18.27
CA VAL A 122 3.73 -7.39 18.96
C VAL A 122 4.85 -7.96 18.11
N HIS A 123 6.06 -7.97 18.62
CA HIS A 123 7.24 -8.54 17.96
C HIS A 123 8.29 -8.98 18.99
N ASP A 124 9.03 -10.02 18.68
CA ASP A 124 10.13 -10.53 19.52
C ASP A 124 9.75 -10.70 21.01
N GLY A 125 8.49 -11.14 21.28
CA GLY A 125 7.94 -11.32 22.62
C GLY A 125 7.60 -10.01 23.36
N ARG A 126 7.70 -8.85 22.68
CA ARG A 126 7.34 -7.52 23.25
C ARG A 126 6.03 -7.05 22.70
N THR A 127 5.31 -6.28 23.50
CA THR A 127 4.11 -5.57 23.09
C THR A 127 4.33 -4.08 23.31
N GLU A 128 4.14 -3.30 22.26
CA GLU A 128 4.28 -1.85 22.27
C GLU A 128 3.00 -1.21 21.76
N THR A 129 2.65 -0.05 22.31
CA THR A 129 1.43 0.67 21.97
C THR A 129 1.78 2.09 21.55
N PHE A 130 1.18 2.54 20.45
CA PHE A 130 1.39 3.85 19.86
C PHE A 130 0.03 4.55 19.65
N ALA A 131 0.03 5.86 19.59
CA ALA A 131 -1.10 6.60 19.03
C ALA A 131 -1.27 6.18 17.56
N LEU A 132 -2.50 6.03 17.10
CA LEU A 132 -2.84 5.63 15.73
C LEU A 132 -3.24 6.86 14.91
N PRO A 133 -2.33 7.47 14.13
CA PRO A 133 -2.68 8.60 13.26
C PRO A 133 -3.73 8.20 12.22
N PRO A 134 -4.61 9.12 11.78
CA PRO A 134 -5.53 8.88 10.69
C PRO A 134 -4.80 8.43 9.41
N GLY A 135 -5.38 7.47 8.68
CA GLY A 135 -4.81 6.99 7.42
C GLY A 135 -3.58 6.08 7.56
N THR A 136 -3.18 5.71 8.79
CA THR A 136 -2.06 4.79 9.02
C THR A 136 -2.24 3.49 8.26
N GLN A 137 -1.19 3.03 7.61
CA GLN A 137 -1.13 1.80 6.84
C GLN A 137 -0.14 0.79 7.47
N ASP A 138 -0.19 -0.46 7.05
CA ASP A 138 0.92 -1.39 7.19
C ASP A 138 1.75 -1.46 5.90
N ARG A 139 2.89 -2.14 5.94
CA ARG A 139 3.86 -2.17 4.85
C ARG A 139 3.34 -2.75 3.53
N ILE A 140 2.29 -3.58 3.55
CA ILE A 140 1.70 -4.13 2.32
C ILE A 140 0.41 -3.39 1.94
N SER A 141 -0.42 -2.98 2.90
CA SER A 141 -1.59 -2.17 2.60
C SER A 141 -1.22 -0.81 2.01
N SER A 142 -0.09 -0.22 2.43
CA SER A 142 0.41 1.05 1.88
C SER A 142 0.64 0.99 0.36
N MET A 143 1.12 -0.15 -0.16
CA MET A 143 1.35 -0.33 -1.59
C MET A 143 0.04 -0.40 -2.39
N TYR A 144 -1.01 -0.99 -1.82
CA TYR A 144 -2.33 -1.08 -2.44
C TYR A 144 -3.18 0.18 -2.19
N GLN A 145 -2.87 0.97 -1.16
CA GLN A 145 -3.54 2.24 -0.90
C GLN A 145 -3.41 3.23 -2.07
N PHE A 146 -2.33 3.17 -2.83
CA PHE A 146 -2.14 4.00 -4.03
C PHE A 146 -3.27 3.82 -5.07
N MET A 147 -3.92 2.65 -5.12
CA MET A 147 -5.05 2.40 -6.03
C MET A 147 -6.29 3.23 -5.72
N PHE A 148 -6.38 3.79 -4.52
CA PHE A 148 -7.53 4.55 -4.01
C PHE A 148 -7.25 6.04 -3.88
N LEU A 149 -6.08 6.51 -4.28
CA LEU A 149 -5.75 7.92 -4.21
C LEU A 149 -6.56 8.74 -5.21
N PRO A 150 -6.91 9.99 -4.86
CA PRO A 150 -7.52 10.91 -5.80
C PRO A 150 -6.58 11.10 -7.01
N ARG A 151 -7.13 11.05 -8.22
CA ARG A 151 -6.35 11.15 -9.48
C ARG A 151 -5.82 12.56 -9.76
N GLU A 152 -6.20 13.56 -8.96
CA GLU A 152 -5.88 14.95 -9.18
C GLU A 152 -4.55 15.28 -8.53
N THR A 153 -3.57 15.64 -9.37
CA THR A 153 -2.29 16.33 -9.08
C THR A 153 -1.69 16.09 -7.69
N LEU A 154 -1.27 14.86 -7.43
CA LEU A 154 -0.43 14.58 -6.28
C LEU A 154 0.96 15.18 -6.52
N GLN A 155 1.32 16.22 -5.78
CA GLN A 155 2.70 16.73 -5.72
C GLN A 155 3.47 16.09 -4.57
N GLN A 156 2.76 15.79 -3.48
CA GLN A 156 3.29 15.14 -2.29
C GLN A 156 2.29 14.13 -1.76
N PHE A 157 2.79 13.10 -1.12
CA PHE A 157 2.00 12.07 -0.47
C PHE A 157 2.64 11.72 0.87
N GLU A 158 1.88 11.81 1.95
CA GLU A 158 2.36 11.48 3.29
C GLU A 158 1.43 10.50 3.99
N PHE A 159 1.99 9.63 4.79
CA PHE A 159 1.25 8.69 5.62
C PHE A 159 2.12 8.09 6.72
N SER A 160 1.49 7.61 7.79
CA SER A 160 2.15 6.78 8.78
C SER A 160 2.05 5.31 8.38
N MET A 161 3.12 4.54 8.60
CA MET A 161 3.16 3.12 8.24
C MET A 161 3.89 2.31 9.31
N THR A 162 3.33 1.14 9.63
CA THR A 162 4.01 0.15 10.45
C THR A 162 4.52 -1.02 9.60
N ASN A 163 5.71 -1.50 9.92
CA ASN A 163 6.24 -2.76 9.40
C ASN A 163 6.05 -3.94 10.37
N GLY A 164 5.28 -3.74 11.45
CA GLY A 164 5.05 -4.69 12.52
C GLY A 164 6.10 -4.67 13.63
N ARG A 165 7.09 -3.73 13.56
CA ARG A 165 8.12 -3.52 14.59
C ARG A 165 8.21 -2.09 15.08
N LYS A 166 7.83 -1.15 14.24
CA LYS A 166 7.83 0.30 14.52
C LYS A 166 6.74 0.98 13.72
N LEU A 167 6.38 2.18 14.13
CA LEU A 167 5.52 3.11 13.42
C LEU A 167 6.36 4.30 12.97
N ASP A 168 6.45 4.51 11.66
CA ASP A 168 7.19 5.64 11.07
C ASP A 168 6.24 6.51 10.24
N HIS A 169 6.64 7.77 10.03
CA HIS A 169 5.98 8.70 9.12
C HIS A 169 6.79 8.85 7.84
N TYR A 170 6.11 8.80 6.69
CA TYR A 170 6.71 8.85 5.37
C TYR A 170 6.15 10.02 4.58
N LEU A 171 7.04 10.78 3.97
CA LEU A 171 6.70 11.86 3.03
C LEU A 171 7.37 11.57 1.69
N TYR A 172 6.56 11.51 0.63
CA TYR A 172 7.02 11.32 -0.73
C TYR A 172 6.76 12.55 -1.59
N THR A 173 7.72 12.92 -2.42
CA THR A 173 7.52 13.85 -3.53
C THR A 173 7.13 13.05 -4.76
N VAL A 174 6.11 13.53 -5.49
CA VAL A 174 5.61 12.88 -6.71
C VAL A 174 6.10 13.65 -7.92
N GLN A 175 6.64 12.92 -8.89
CA GLN A 175 7.14 13.47 -10.15
C GLN A 175 6.83 12.53 -11.32
N PRO A 176 6.89 13.00 -12.59
CA PRO A 176 6.80 12.12 -13.74
C PRO A 176 7.89 11.04 -13.68
N GLY A 177 7.50 9.76 -13.81
CA GLY A 177 8.42 8.62 -13.74
C GLY A 177 8.95 8.18 -15.11
N GLY A 178 8.40 8.76 -16.18
CA GLY A 178 8.73 8.34 -17.54
C GLY A 178 8.22 6.92 -17.86
N ASP A 179 8.74 6.37 -18.95
CA ASP A 179 8.45 5.01 -19.38
C ASP A 179 9.42 4.06 -18.69
N LEU A 180 8.86 3.10 -17.95
CA LEU A 180 9.61 2.04 -17.25
C LEU A 180 9.53 0.76 -18.09
N GLU A 181 10.67 0.23 -18.47
CA GLU A 181 10.74 -1.10 -19.09
C GLU A 181 10.52 -2.19 -18.06
N THR A 182 9.54 -3.04 -18.32
CA THR A 182 9.23 -4.20 -17.46
C THR A 182 9.07 -5.46 -18.30
N ARG A 183 8.93 -6.62 -17.66
CA ARG A 183 8.60 -7.87 -18.38
C ARG A 183 7.19 -7.86 -19.00
N LEU A 184 6.35 -6.93 -18.59
CA LEU A 184 5.00 -6.71 -19.14
C LEU A 184 4.99 -5.67 -20.27
N GLY A 185 6.18 -5.20 -20.72
CA GLY A 185 6.38 -4.14 -21.68
C GLY A 185 6.63 -2.77 -21.02
N PRO A 186 6.77 -1.72 -21.83
CA PRO A 186 6.95 -0.35 -21.36
C PRO A 186 5.68 0.15 -20.66
N MET A 187 5.86 0.87 -19.57
CA MET A 187 4.78 1.43 -18.77
C MET A 187 5.07 2.88 -18.42
N ALA A 188 4.15 3.77 -18.77
CA ALA A 188 4.17 5.13 -18.23
C ALA A 188 3.97 5.09 -16.72
N THR A 189 4.78 5.83 -15.96
CA THR A 189 4.75 5.77 -14.50
C THR A 189 4.72 7.16 -13.86
N LEU A 190 4.20 7.22 -12.62
CA LEU A 190 4.51 8.25 -11.65
C LEU A 190 5.62 7.74 -10.73
N HIS A 191 6.54 8.61 -10.39
CA HIS A 191 7.70 8.30 -9.54
C HIS A 191 7.56 9.02 -8.21
N LEU A 192 7.50 8.26 -7.14
CA LEU A 192 7.46 8.73 -5.76
C LEU A 192 8.84 8.58 -5.15
N VAL A 193 9.39 9.67 -4.63
CA VAL A 193 10.70 9.67 -3.96
C VAL A 193 10.50 10.04 -2.50
N LYS A 194 10.87 9.12 -1.59
CA LYS A 194 10.82 9.36 -0.15
C LYS A 194 11.76 10.52 0.22
N GLN A 195 11.26 11.49 0.95
CA GLN A 195 12.11 12.49 1.59
C GLN A 195 12.78 11.85 2.81
N HIS A 196 14.09 11.87 2.85
CA HIS A 196 14.89 11.30 3.92
C HIS A 196 16.19 12.10 4.14
N ARG A 197 16.77 11.97 5.32
CA ARG A 197 18.11 12.52 5.60
C ARG A 197 19.19 11.60 5.03
N ALA A 198 20.41 12.10 4.95
CA ALA A 198 21.54 11.33 4.39
C ALA A 198 21.88 10.06 5.19
N ASP A 199 21.51 10.03 6.48
CA ASP A 199 21.69 8.92 7.40
C ASP A 199 20.44 8.04 7.56
N GLU A 200 19.51 8.10 6.63
CA GLU A 200 18.28 7.30 6.62
C GLU A 200 18.14 6.53 5.31
N SER A 201 17.48 5.38 5.37
CA SER A 201 17.16 4.60 4.17
C SER A 201 16.27 5.39 3.20
N GLY A 202 16.68 5.43 1.94
CA GLY A 202 15.89 5.96 0.83
C GLY A 202 14.87 4.96 0.31
N ALA A 203 13.76 5.45 -0.26
CA ALA A 203 12.79 4.61 -0.95
C ALA A 203 12.21 5.34 -2.16
N GLU A 204 12.09 4.63 -3.27
CA GLU A 204 11.51 5.13 -4.51
C GLU A 204 10.46 4.14 -5.01
N ILE A 205 9.33 4.63 -5.49
CA ILE A 205 8.19 3.81 -5.92
C ILE A 205 7.74 4.31 -7.29
N TRP A 206 7.60 3.40 -8.26
CA TRP A 206 7.01 3.69 -9.57
C TRP A 206 5.61 3.09 -9.64
N LEU A 207 4.63 3.95 -9.83
CA LEU A 207 3.21 3.61 -9.92
C LEU A 207 2.77 3.64 -11.38
N ALA A 208 2.05 2.61 -11.83
CA ALA A 208 1.50 2.56 -13.18
C ALA A 208 0.02 3.04 -13.20
N PRO A 209 -0.29 4.22 -13.76
CA PRO A 209 -1.66 4.74 -13.83
C PRO A 209 -2.63 3.80 -14.55
N GLN A 210 -2.18 3.11 -15.61
CA GLN A 210 -2.98 2.13 -16.35
C GLN A 210 -3.42 0.92 -15.52
N TYR A 211 -2.73 0.66 -14.41
CA TYR A 211 -3.05 -0.38 -13.45
C TYR A 211 -3.51 0.21 -12.11
N ARG A 212 -4.27 1.30 -12.16
CA ARG A 212 -4.84 1.98 -10.97
C ARG A 212 -3.77 2.41 -9.97
N PHE A 213 -2.62 2.88 -10.46
CA PHE A 213 -1.48 3.28 -9.63
C PHE A 213 -0.87 2.16 -8.77
N LEU A 214 -1.05 0.89 -9.17
CA LEU A 214 -0.33 -0.21 -8.52
C LEU A 214 1.19 -0.01 -8.68
N PRO A 215 1.99 -0.24 -7.63
CA PRO A 215 3.44 -0.21 -7.72
C PRO A 215 3.98 -1.27 -8.68
N VAL A 216 4.74 -0.85 -9.67
CA VAL A 216 5.38 -1.74 -10.66
C VAL A 216 6.88 -1.87 -10.44
N ARG A 217 7.46 -0.93 -9.68
CA ARG A 217 8.85 -0.98 -9.21
C ARG A 217 8.94 -0.31 -7.84
N LEU A 218 9.74 -0.91 -6.96
CA LEU A 218 10.14 -0.36 -5.66
C LEU A 218 11.66 -0.46 -5.57
N LEU A 219 12.33 0.61 -5.19
CA LEU A 219 13.74 0.65 -4.88
C LEU A 219 13.91 1.12 -3.44
N ILE A 220 14.64 0.37 -2.64
CA ILE A 220 15.07 0.74 -1.29
C ILE A 220 16.58 0.80 -1.29
N GLN A 221 17.12 1.89 -0.80
CA GLN A 221 18.54 2.05 -0.56
C GLN A 221 18.77 2.15 0.95
N GLU A 222 19.41 1.15 1.52
CA GLU A 222 19.76 1.12 2.93
C GLU A 222 20.92 2.06 3.25
N GLU A 223 21.10 2.40 4.52
CA GLU A 223 22.17 3.29 5.01
C GLU A 223 23.58 2.79 4.66
N ASP A 224 23.78 1.47 4.61
CA ASP A 224 25.04 0.84 4.21
C ASP A 224 25.31 0.82 2.69
N GLY A 225 24.42 1.45 1.91
CA GLY A 225 24.48 1.48 0.45
C GLY A 225 23.89 0.24 -0.24
N THR A 226 23.43 -0.75 0.52
CA THR A 226 22.73 -1.92 -0.06
C THR A 226 21.44 -1.49 -0.77
N ARG A 227 21.26 -1.95 -2.00
CA ARG A 227 20.07 -1.65 -2.81
C ARG A 227 19.21 -2.89 -2.95
N TYR A 228 17.94 -2.74 -2.58
CA TYR A 228 16.90 -3.73 -2.88
C TYR A 228 15.96 -3.15 -3.93
N GLU A 229 15.76 -3.90 -4.99
CA GLU A 229 14.86 -3.52 -6.08
C GLU A 229 13.83 -4.62 -6.29
N GLN A 230 12.55 -4.23 -6.34
CA GLN A 230 11.44 -5.12 -6.65
C GLN A 230 10.80 -4.64 -7.95
N VAL A 231 10.73 -5.53 -8.97
CA VAL A 231 10.20 -5.20 -10.30
C VAL A 231 9.11 -6.18 -10.68
N ILE A 232 8.01 -5.66 -11.20
CA ILE A 232 6.85 -6.46 -11.60
C ILE A 232 7.20 -7.43 -12.74
N THR A 233 6.69 -8.66 -12.65
CA THR A 233 6.89 -9.70 -13.67
C THR A 233 5.57 -10.28 -14.17
N ARG A 234 4.51 -10.19 -13.37
CA ARG A 234 3.15 -10.62 -13.73
C ARG A 234 2.14 -9.73 -13.02
N LEU A 235 1.04 -9.44 -13.71
CA LEU A 235 -0.09 -8.73 -13.15
C LEU A 235 -1.39 -9.26 -13.77
N GLU A 236 -2.31 -9.63 -12.92
CA GLU A 236 -3.69 -9.95 -13.27
C GLU A 236 -4.60 -9.08 -12.42
N PHE A 237 -5.55 -8.42 -13.07
CA PHE A 237 -6.54 -7.56 -12.41
C PHE A 237 -7.93 -8.04 -12.78
N LYS A 238 -8.83 -8.18 -11.79
CA LYS A 238 -10.23 -8.54 -11.99
C LYS A 238 -11.09 -7.59 -11.16
N GLY A 239 -12.10 -7.06 -11.80
CA GLY A 239 -13.04 -6.11 -11.22
C GLY A 239 -13.28 -4.94 -12.16
N PRO A 240 -14.28 -4.12 -11.87
CA PRO A 240 -14.65 -2.95 -12.66
C PRO A 240 -13.56 -1.90 -12.71
#